data_d6f3a955ebea69fae28119d4eba425c6
#
_entry.id   d6f3a955ebea69fae28119d4eba425c6
#
_cell.length_a   1.000
_cell.length_b   1.000
_cell.length_c   1.000
_cell.angle_alpha   90.00
_cell.angle_beta   90.00
_cell.angle_gamma   90.00
#
_symmetry.space_group_name_H-M   'P 1'
#
loop_
_entity.id
_entity.type
_entity.pdbx_description
1 polymer ?
#
loop_
_entity_poly.entity_id
_entity_poly.type
_entity_poly.pdbx_seq_one_letter_code
_entity_poly.pdbx_strand_id
1 'polypeptide(L)'
;MPDRVLRSSKERLLSGMKGKLFLGALLLGASLVGASTTETDTVKGLADDPVLIQLDSLLFADYFLAGPDSTVEDPTVIGAGPEVSDSVIQYRLALLDEQTPLELDYNEHVARFINVYANNRRQQVSRMMGLGQLYFPLFEEVLDKYNMPLELKYLAIVESALNPRAKSRVGATGLWQFMYSTGKIYGLEVSSYVDERSDPMASTDAAARFMMKLYESFGDWNLVLAAYNSGPGNVSKAIRRSGGKRTYWEIRPWLPRETRGYVPAFIAANYIMNYAEEHEIYAQEVSVSRYDVDTIVLKRLMTFDQLSLLVQVPVGDLELLNPQYKLNIVPIIKGKSYTVTLPREKVGLFVTHEDSLYRYAEAAMPGLTLP
;
A
#
# COMPACT_ATOMS: atom_id res chain seq x y z
N MET A 1 -11.01 7.20 29.70
CA MET A 1 -10.40 8.55 29.61
C MET A 1 -10.03 8.81 28.16
N PRO A 2 -10.95 9.28 27.31
CA PRO A 2 -10.67 9.57 25.88
C PRO A 2 -10.58 11.08 25.54
N ASP A 3 -10.66 12.00 26.52
CA ASP A 3 -10.85 13.43 26.23
C ASP A 3 -9.57 14.29 26.12
N ARG A 4 -8.39 13.69 26.05
CA ARG A 4 -7.13 14.47 26.05
C ARG A 4 -6.45 14.63 24.68
N VAL A 5 -6.89 13.92 23.65
CA VAL A 5 -6.22 13.93 22.32
C VAL A 5 -6.76 15.03 21.39
N LEU A 6 -7.99 15.49 21.61
CA LEU A 6 -8.65 16.46 20.73
C LEU A 6 -8.40 17.94 21.04
N ARG A 7 -7.64 18.28 22.10
CA ARG A 7 -7.42 19.69 22.51
C ARG A 7 -6.13 20.34 22.03
N SER A 8 -5.18 19.60 21.49
CA SER A 8 -3.87 20.14 21.08
C SER A 8 -3.88 20.87 19.74
N SER A 9 -4.83 20.57 18.87
CA SER A 9 -4.85 21.11 17.49
C SER A 9 -5.42 22.52 17.36
N LYS A 10 -6.27 22.95 18.30
CA LYS A 10 -6.92 24.28 18.21
C LYS A 10 -6.05 25.46 18.67
N GLU A 11 -5.01 25.25 19.43
CA GLU A 11 -4.18 26.35 19.94
C GLU A 11 -3.06 26.80 18.99
N ARG A 12 -2.70 26.02 17.98
CA ARG A 12 -1.64 26.37 17.02
C ARG A 12 -2.08 27.31 15.90
N LEU A 13 -3.37 27.38 15.58
CA LEU A 13 -3.90 28.21 14.48
C LEU A 13 -3.99 29.70 14.80
N LEU A 14 -3.89 30.11 16.06
CA LEU A 14 -4.07 31.51 16.47
C LEU A 14 -2.77 32.31 16.69
N SER A 15 -1.61 31.69 16.63
CA SER A 15 -0.33 32.38 16.88
C SER A 15 0.38 32.91 15.63
N GLY A 16 -0.05 32.53 14.42
CA GLY A 16 0.61 32.84 13.13
C GLY A 16 0.19 34.12 12.42
N MET A 17 -0.89 34.79 12.88
CA MET A 17 -1.44 35.97 12.19
C MET A 17 -1.24 37.28 12.96
N LYS A 18 -0.01 37.69 13.19
CA LYS A 18 0.30 39.09 13.58
C LYS A 18 1.56 39.60 12.88
N GLY A 19 1.35 40.45 11.93
CA GLY A 19 2.27 41.53 11.56
C GLY A 19 3.12 41.35 10.32
N LYS A 20 2.73 42.02 9.21
CA LYS A 20 3.40 43.22 8.76
C LYS A 20 2.85 43.66 7.40
N LEU A 21 2.07 44.71 7.40
CA LEU A 21 1.93 45.59 6.24
C LEU A 21 3.29 46.28 6.01
N PHE A 22 3.81 46.22 4.81
CA PHE A 22 4.77 47.19 4.32
C PHE A 22 4.39 47.61 2.88
N LEU A 23 4.12 48.90 2.78
CA LEU A 23 3.85 49.67 1.56
C LEU A 23 5.20 50.05 0.97
N GLY A 24 5.35 49.99 -0.33
CA GLY A 24 6.46 50.76 -0.92
C GLY A 24 6.98 50.31 -2.28
N ALA A 25 6.60 51.10 -3.26
CA ALA A 25 7.39 51.55 -4.41
C ALA A 25 7.61 50.64 -5.62
N LEU A 26 6.94 51.09 -6.67
CA LEU A 26 7.16 50.87 -8.09
C LEU A 26 8.59 51.26 -8.50
N LEU A 27 9.30 50.37 -9.19
CA LEU A 27 10.38 50.75 -10.13
C LEU A 27 10.32 49.82 -11.36
N LEU A 28 10.03 50.41 -12.50
CA LEU A 28 10.20 49.79 -13.83
C LEU A 28 11.70 49.57 -14.12
N GLY A 29 12.01 48.35 -14.55
CA GLY A 29 13.31 48.02 -15.14
C GLY A 29 13.13 46.86 -16.11
N ALA A 30 13.29 47.14 -17.38
CA ALA A 30 13.14 46.20 -18.49
C ALA A 30 14.31 45.23 -18.61
N SER A 31 14.03 44.05 -19.17
CA SER A 31 14.88 43.17 -19.99
C SER A 31 15.81 42.20 -19.27
N LEU A 32 15.56 40.93 -19.43
CA LEU A 32 16.32 40.04 -20.33
C LEU A 32 15.67 38.64 -20.28
N VAL A 33 15.34 38.14 -21.46
CA VAL A 33 14.93 36.78 -21.71
C VAL A 33 16.08 35.85 -21.33
N GLY A 34 15.95 35.18 -20.22
CA GLY A 34 16.78 34.04 -19.82
C GLY A 34 15.94 32.79 -19.97
N ALA A 35 16.29 31.92 -20.91
CA ALA A 35 15.65 30.66 -21.15
C ALA A 35 15.62 29.81 -19.86
N SER A 36 14.43 29.40 -19.45
CA SER A 36 14.19 28.53 -18.33
C SER A 36 14.70 27.10 -18.64
N THR A 37 15.77 26.70 -17.97
CA THR A 37 16.31 25.33 -17.97
C THR A 37 15.88 24.55 -16.71
N THR A 38 14.73 24.88 -16.10
CA THR A 38 14.34 24.34 -14.79
C THR A 38 13.46 23.11 -14.82
N GLU A 39 12.84 22.75 -15.94
CA GLU A 39 11.94 21.57 -16.00
C GLU A 39 12.66 20.22 -16.11
N THR A 40 13.83 20.17 -16.74
CA THR A 40 14.55 18.90 -16.97
C THR A 40 15.34 18.39 -15.76
N ASP A 41 15.76 19.26 -14.86
CA ASP A 41 16.55 18.87 -13.68
C ASP A 41 15.69 18.32 -12.54
N THR A 42 14.43 18.74 -12.42
CA THR A 42 13.48 18.22 -11.41
C THR A 42 13.04 16.79 -11.72
N VAL A 43 12.84 16.42 -12.98
CA VAL A 43 12.45 15.08 -13.41
C VAL A 43 13.62 14.08 -13.26
N LYS A 44 14.85 14.48 -13.56
CA LYS A 44 16.04 13.64 -13.37
C LYS A 44 16.30 13.27 -11.91
N GLY A 45 16.04 14.19 -10.97
CA GLY A 45 16.25 13.92 -9.54
C GLY A 45 15.25 12.93 -8.93
N LEU A 46 14.09 12.73 -9.56
CA LEU A 46 13.07 11.76 -9.14
C LEU A 46 13.32 10.36 -9.72
N ALA A 47 13.85 10.25 -10.92
CA ALA A 47 14.18 8.95 -11.53
C ALA A 47 15.13 8.11 -10.67
N ASP A 48 15.95 8.77 -9.83
CA ASP A 48 16.90 8.14 -8.91
C ASP A 48 16.38 8.03 -7.46
N ASP A 49 15.09 8.36 -7.18
CA ASP A 49 14.52 8.23 -5.85
C ASP A 49 14.29 6.75 -5.52
N PRO A 50 14.86 6.22 -4.41
CA PRO A 50 14.77 4.81 -4.08
C PRO A 50 13.34 4.29 -3.92
N VAL A 51 12.41 5.12 -3.42
CA VAL A 51 11.00 4.75 -3.26
C VAL A 51 10.33 4.60 -4.62
N LEU A 52 10.60 5.51 -5.57
CA LEU A 52 10.06 5.41 -6.93
C LEU A 52 10.66 4.24 -7.70
N ILE A 53 11.98 3.97 -7.55
CA ILE A 53 12.62 2.79 -8.13
C ILE A 53 11.99 1.50 -7.58
N GLN A 54 11.70 1.45 -6.28
CA GLN A 54 11.02 0.30 -5.68
C GLN A 54 9.62 0.14 -6.25
N LEU A 55 8.82 1.20 -6.30
CA LEU A 55 7.49 1.18 -6.91
C LEU A 55 7.55 0.73 -8.37
N ASP A 56 8.49 1.23 -9.17
CA ASP A 56 8.68 0.77 -10.55
C ASP A 56 8.98 -0.72 -10.63
N SER A 57 9.91 -1.21 -9.81
CA SER A 57 10.28 -2.62 -9.82
C SER A 57 9.12 -3.56 -9.43
N LEU A 58 8.18 -3.07 -8.62
CA LEU A 58 7.00 -3.82 -8.17
C LEU A 58 5.86 -3.78 -9.20
N LEU A 59 5.79 -2.70 -9.98
CA LEU A 59 4.77 -2.50 -11.02
C LEU A 59 5.06 -3.27 -12.31
N PHE A 60 6.33 -3.54 -12.61
CA PHE A 60 6.74 -4.36 -13.76
C PHE A 60 6.48 -5.86 -13.57
N ALA A 61 6.07 -6.31 -12.39
CA ALA A 61 5.59 -7.66 -12.19
C ALA A 61 4.15 -7.79 -12.72
N ASP A 62 4.00 -7.90 -14.02
CA ASP A 62 2.74 -7.94 -14.80
C ASP A 62 1.82 -9.15 -14.53
N TYR A 63 1.75 -9.63 -13.30
CA TYR A 63 1.17 -10.95 -13.05
C TYR A 63 -0.32 -10.97 -12.67
N PHE A 64 -0.99 -9.83 -12.41
CA PHE A 64 -2.27 -9.93 -11.69
C PHE A 64 -3.53 -9.40 -12.37
N LEU A 65 -3.45 -8.72 -13.50
CA LEU A 65 -4.66 -8.16 -14.14
C LEU A 65 -4.75 -8.45 -15.66
N ALA A 66 -3.79 -9.14 -16.23
CA ALA A 66 -3.91 -9.61 -17.60
C ALA A 66 -4.62 -10.97 -17.59
N GLY A 67 -5.94 -10.97 -17.74
CA GLY A 67 -6.62 -12.14 -18.27
C GLY A 67 -6.00 -12.52 -19.63
N PRO A 68 -6.09 -13.79 -20.10
CA PRO A 68 -5.45 -14.25 -21.34
C PRO A 68 -5.88 -13.50 -22.60
N ASP A 69 -6.81 -12.56 -22.51
CA ASP A 69 -7.37 -11.78 -23.62
C ASP A 69 -7.18 -10.25 -23.48
N SER A 70 -6.45 -9.77 -22.45
CA SER A 70 -6.14 -8.37 -22.38
C SER A 70 -4.98 -8.05 -23.34
N THR A 71 -5.32 -7.52 -24.49
CA THR A 71 -4.38 -6.67 -25.25
C THR A 71 -3.96 -5.56 -24.29
N VAL A 72 -2.72 -5.63 -23.82
CA VAL A 72 -2.11 -4.56 -23.01
C VAL A 72 -2.13 -3.33 -23.91
N GLU A 73 -3.12 -2.46 -23.71
CA GLU A 73 -3.13 -1.16 -24.37
C GLU A 73 -1.86 -0.42 -23.93
N ASP A 74 -1.18 0.16 -24.91
CA ASP A 74 0.05 0.91 -24.78
C ASP A 74 -0.04 1.89 -23.57
N PRO A 75 0.86 1.81 -22.57
CA PRO A 75 0.84 2.68 -21.40
C PRO A 75 0.92 4.19 -21.73
N THR A 76 1.13 4.54 -23.01
CA THR A 76 1.19 5.94 -23.50
C THR A 76 -0.19 6.58 -23.70
N VAL A 77 -1.32 5.88 -23.51
CA VAL A 77 -2.66 6.35 -23.92
C VAL A 77 -3.43 7.08 -22.81
N ILE A 78 -3.03 7.02 -21.55
CA ILE A 78 -3.61 7.91 -20.54
C ILE A 78 -2.92 9.28 -20.65
N GLY A 79 -3.54 10.21 -21.39
CA GLY A 79 -3.04 11.56 -21.60
C GLY A 79 -2.67 12.29 -20.30
N ALA A 80 -1.92 13.38 -20.41
CA ALA A 80 -1.62 14.24 -19.28
C ALA A 80 -2.93 14.64 -18.57
N GLY A 81 -2.96 14.54 -17.24
CA GLY A 81 -4.10 14.95 -16.43
C GLY A 81 -4.29 16.47 -16.43
N PRO A 82 -5.39 16.95 -15.84
CA PRO A 82 -5.62 18.37 -15.66
C PRO A 82 -4.51 18.99 -14.80
N GLU A 83 -4.13 20.23 -15.13
CA GLU A 83 -3.19 20.98 -14.30
C GLU A 83 -3.91 21.42 -13.01
N VAL A 84 -3.48 20.88 -11.88
CA VAL A 84 -4.01 21.23 -10.55
C VAL A 84 -2.96 22.11 -9.86
N SER A 85 -3.35 23.33 -9.48
CA SER A 85 -2.41 24.27 -8.83
C SER A 85 -1.99 23.79 -7.43
N ASP A 86 -0.77 24.13 -7.03
CA ASP A 86 -0.22 23.83 -5.69
C ASP A 86 -1.13 24.31 -4.56
N SER A 87 -1.79 25.47 -4.72
CA SER A 87 -2.72 26.00 -3.72
C SER A 87 -3.96 25.13 -3.52
N VAL A 88 -4.46 24.49 -4.58
CA VAL A 88 -5.57 23.53 -4.49
C VAL A 88 -5.11 22.25 -3.82
N ILE A 89 -3.93 21.74 -4.18
CA ILE A 89 -3.36 20.55 -3.55
C ILE A 89 -3.13 20.79 -2.06
N GLN A 90 -2.55 21.91 -1.69
CA GLN A 90 -2.32 22.30 -0.30
C GLN A 90 -3.63 22.39 0.49
N TYR A 91 -4.65 23.01 -0.08
CA TYR A 91 -5.99 23.11 0.53
C TYR A 91 -6.61 21.72 0.76
N ARG A 92 -6.56 20.85 -0.25
CA ARG A 92 -7.10 19.49 -0.16
C ARG A 92 -6.36 18.64 0.90
N LEU A 93 -5.02 18.75 0.95
CA LEU A 93 -4.24 18.07 2.00
C LEU A 93 -4.59 18.58 3.40
N ALA A 94 -4.80 19.90 3.57
CA ALA A 94 -5.24 20.45 4.85
C ALA A 94 -6.61 19.89 5.28
N LEU A 95 -7.54 19.68 4.34
CA LEU A 95 -8.82 19.04 4.65
C LEU A 95 -8.68 17.57 5.09
N LEU A 96 -7.74 16.81 4.49
CA LEU A 96 -7.44 15.45 4.93
C LEU A 96 -6.77 15.44 6.30
N ASP A 97 -5.82 16.35 6.54
CA ASP A 97 -5.11 16.50 7.81
C ASP A 97 -6.05 16.75 9.01
N GLU A 98 -7.11 17.55 8.79
CA GLU A 98 -8.12 17.80 9.81
C GLU A 98 -8.93 16.55 10.24
N GLN A 99 -8.95 15.49 9.43
CA GLN A 99 -9.76 14.29 9.64
C GLN A 99 -8.98 13.12 10.24
N THR A 100 -7.65 13.23 10.34
CA THR A 100 -6.78 12.14 10.75
C THR A 100 -5.81 12.57 11.86
N PRO A 101 -5.34 11.64 12.72
CA PRO A 101 -4.26 11.92 13.65
C PRO A 101 -2.85 11.89 13.00
N LEU A 102 -2.74 11.61 11.70
CA LEU A 102 -1.49 11.74 10.97
C LEU A 102 -1.21 13.22 10.62
N GLU A 103 0.05 13.61 10.54
CA GLU A 103 0.45 14.93 10.03
C GLU A 103 0.67 14.84 8.51
N LEU A 104 -0.27 15.37 7.71
CA LEU A 104 -0.26 15.35 6.25
C LEU A 104 0.27 16.67 5.67
N ASP A 105 1.49 17.03 6.03
CA ASP A 105 2.11 18.29 5.64
C ASP A 105 2.32 18.42 4.13
N TYR A 106 1.91 19.57 3.56
CA TYR A 106 2.30 19.95 2.21
C TYR A 106 3.66 20.63 2.19
N ASN A 107 4.56 20.13 1.34
CA ASN A 107 5.86 20.72 1.06
C ASN A 107 6.37 20.24 -0.32
N GLU A 108 7.52 20.78 -0.75
CA GLU A 108 8.11 20.43 -2.06
C GLU A 108 8.36 18.95 -2.27
N HIS A 109 8.67 18.19 -1.20
CA HIS A 109 8.91 16.75 -1.29
C HIS A 109 7.62 15.99 -1.54
N VAL A 110 6.54 16.35 -0.85
CA VAL A 110 5.20 15.78 -1.05
C VAL A 110 4.65 16.15 -2.41
N ALA A 111 4.76 17.42 -2.80
CA ALA A 111 4.30 17.91 -4.10
C ALA A 111 4.92 17.12 -5.27
N ARG A 112 6.21 16.79 -5.19
CA ARG A 112 6.92 15.97 -6.21
C ARG A 112 6.29 14.57 -6.35
N PHE A 113 6.01 13.88 -5.26
CA PHE A 113 5.37 12.56 -5.31
C PHE A 113 3.93 12.63 -5.81
N ILE A 114 3.16 13.67 -5.42
CA ILE A 114 1.81 13.89 -5.96
C ILE A 114 1.86 14.07 -7.48
N ASN A 115 2.79 14.88 -7.97
CA ASN A 115 2.96 15.08 -9.42
C ASN A 115 3.31 13.77 -10.15
N VAL A 116 4.16 12.92 -9.56
CA VAL A 116 4.47 11.59 -10.12
C VAL A 116 3.22 10.73 -10.22
N TYR A 117 2.43 10.63 -9.17
CA TYR A 117 1.19 9.84 -9.20
C TYR A 117 0.16 10.42 -10.16
N ALA A 118 -0.07 11.72 -10.12
CA ALA A 118 -1.10 12.40 -10.90
C ALA A 118 -0.81 12.47 -12.40
N ASN A 119 0.49 12.50 -12.80
CA ASN A 119 0.88 12.73 -14.19
C ASN A 119 1.66 11.56 -14.81
N ASN A 120 2.67 11.04 -14.10
CA ASN A 120 3.56 10.03 -14.68
C ASN A 120 3.10 8.59 -14.46
N ARG A 121 2.22 8.35 -13.46
CA ARG A 121 1.82 7.00 -13.04
C ARG A 121 0.31 6.81 -12.95
N ARG A 122 -0.43 7.50 -13.81
CA ARG A 122 -1.88 7.50 -13.85
C ARG A 122 -2.48 6.08 -13.98
N GLN A 123 -1.91 5.26 -14.87
CA GLN A 123 -2.34 3.88 -15.07
C GLN A 123 -2.12 3.03 -13.81
N GLN A 124 -0.97 3.21 -13.14
CA GLN A 124 -0.68 2.51 -11.89
C GLN A 124 -1.63 2.93 -10.77
N VAL A 125 -1.96 4.23 -10.68
CA VAL A 125 -2.96 4.74 -9.73
C VAL A 125 -4.32 4.13 -10.01
N SER A 126 -4.77 4.12 -11.26
CA SER A 126 -6.02 3.47 -11.71
C SER A 126 -6.09 2.00 -11.28
N ARG A 127 -4.99 1.24 -11.48
CA ARG A 127 -4.86 -0.15 -11.06
C ARG A 127 -4.92 -0.29 -9.53
N MET A 128 -4.18 0.54 -8.79
CA MET A 128 -4.19 0.52 -7.32
C MET A 128 -5.55 0.89 -6.75
N MET A 129 -6.30 1.79 -7.38
CA MET A 129 -7.69 2.09 -7.00
C MET A 129 -8.59 0.86 -7.17
N GLY A 130 -8.46 0.12 -8.27
CA GLY A 130 -9.20 -1.13 -8.49
C GLY A 130 -8.86 -2.18 -7.42
N LEU A 131 -7.56 -2.47 -7.20
CA LEU A 131 -7.12 -3.40 -6.16
C LEU A 131 -7.51 -2.93 -4.75
N GLY A 132 -7.58 -1.61 -4.52
CA GLY A 132 -8.06 -1.04 -3.28
C GLY A 132 -9.49 -1.47 -2.93
N GLN A 133 -10.37 -1.64 -3.93
CA GLN A 133 -11.73 -2.15 -3.70
C GLN A 133 -11.74 -3.56 -3.10
N LEU A 134 -10.72 -4.38 -3.41
CA LEU A 134 -10.58 -5.72 -2.84
C LEU A 134 -9.94 -5.69 -1.45
N TYR A 135 -8.90 -4.87 -1.24
CA TYR A 135 -8.07 -4.97 -0.03
C TYR A 135 -8.41 -3.94 1.06
N PHE A 136 -8.83 -2.73 0.72
CA PHE A 136 -9.05 -1.69 1.72
C PHE A 136 -10.12 -2.01 2.75
N PRO A 137 -11.28 -2.62 2.41
CA PRO A 137 -12.24 -3.00 3.44
C PRO A 137 -11.67 -3.97 4.48
N LEU A 138 -10.80 -4.88 4.05
CA LEU A 138 -10.10 -5.81 4.96
C LEU A 138 -9.06 -5.08 5.83
N PHE A 139 -8.31 -4.15 5.24
CA PHE A 139 -7.31 -3.37 6.00
C PHE A 139 -8.00 -2.49 7.04
N GLU A 140 -9.09 -1.81 6.66
CA GLU A 140 -9.88 -0.95 7.55
C GLU A 140 -10.44 -1.74 8.72
N GLU A 141 -11.00 -2.94 8.49
CA GLU A 141 -11.48 -3.83 9.56
C GLU A 141 -10.38 -4.14 10.58
N VAL A 142 -9.18 -4.48 10.10
CA VAL A 142 -8.05 -4.79 10.99
C VAL A 142 -7.52 -3.54 11.68
N LEU A 143 -7.37 -2.41 10.99
CA LEU A 143 -6.90 -1.17 11.59
C LEU A 143 -7.86 -0.66 12.66
N ASP A 144 -9.17 -0.71 12.41
CA ASP A 144 -10.22 -0.33 13.36
C ASP A 144 -10.17 -1.22 14.63
N LYS A 145 -10.01 -2.53 14.46
CA LYS A 145 -9.82 -3.48 15.58
C LYS A 145 -8.71 -3.06 16.55
N TYR A 146 -7.66 -2.41 16.04
CA TYR A 146 -6.54 -1.93 16.83
C TYR A 146 -6.63 -0.44 17.19
N ASN A 147 -7.75 0.25 16.87
CA ASN A 147 -7.95 1.69 17.04
C ASN A 147 -6.84 2.51 16.36
N MET A 148 -6.46 2.14 15.16
CA MET A 148 -5.43 2.79 14.36
C MET A 148 -6.07 3.71 13.30
N PRO A 149 -5.36 4.76 12.83
CA PRO A 149 -5.80 5.56 11.71
C PRO A 149 -6.02 4.71 10.46
N LEU A 150 -7.19 4.85 9.82
CA LEU A 150 -7.55 4.05 8.65
C LEU A 150 -6.72 4.42 7.41
N GLU A 151 -6.13 5.61 7.38
CA GLU A 151 -5.23 6.08 6.33
C GLU A 151 -3.96 5.23 6.22
N LEU A 152 -3.58 4.51 7.29
CA LEU A 152 -2.45 3.59 7.26
C LEU A 152 -2.63 2.46 6.23
N LYS A 153 -3.84 2.21 5.73
CA LYS A 153 -4.08 1.33 4.57
C LYS A 153 -3.27 1.72 3.33
N TYR A 154 -3.03 3.01 3.15
CA TYR A 154 -2.25 3.51 2.00
C TYR A 154 -0.76 3.17 2.08
N LEU A 155 -0.28 2.67 3.24
CA LEU A 155 1.08 2.19 3.36
C LEU A 155 1.36 1.01 2.42
N ALA A 156 0.39 0.11 2.23
CA ALA A 156 0.51 -1.01 1.31
C ALA A 156 0.67 -0.58 -0.17
N ILE A 157 0.24 0.65 -0.52
CA ILE A 157 0.52 1.25 -1.83
C ILE A 157 2.02 1.51 -1.96
N VAL A 158 2.61 2.16 -0.96
CA VAL A 158 4.05 2.50 -0.96
C VAL A 158 4.93 1.25 -0.90
N GLU A 159 4.50 0.23 -0.16
CA GLU A 159 5.24 -1.02 0.02
C GLU A 159 5.21 -1.93 -1.21
N SER A 160 4.04 -2.09 -1.83
CA SER A 160 3.82 -3.15 -2.82
C SER A 160 2.97 -2.76 -4.02
N ALA A 161 2.50 -1.51 -4.12
CA ALA A 161 1.46 -1.12 -5.08
C ALA A 161 0.21 -2.04 -5.00
N LEU A 162 -0.12 -2.52 -3.79
CA LEU A 162 -1.17 -3.50 -3.50
C LEU A 162 -0.96 -4.88 -4.16
N ASN A 163 0.28 -5.26 -4.51
CA ASN A 163 0.58 -6.59 -5.03
C ASN A 163 0.89 -7.56 -3.86
N PRO A 164 0.02 -8.55 -3.58
CA PRO A 164 0.21 -9.50 -2.47
C PRO A 164 1.37 -10.47 -2.67
N ARG A 165 1.84 -10.65 -3.92
CA ARG A 165 2.99 -11.49 -4.25
C ARG A 165 4.28 -10.69 -4.51
N ALA A 166 4.26 -9.38 -4.25
CA ALA A 166 5.44 -8.53 -4.40
C ALA A 166 6.62 -9.09 -3.60
N LYS A 167 7.79 -9.13 -4.22
CA LYS A 167 9.02 -9.60 -3.58
C LYS A 167 10.17 -8.67 -3.93
N SER A 168 10.74 -8.02 -2.93
CA SER A 168 11.89 -7.14 -3.11
C SER A 168 13.19 -7.94 -3.32
N ARG A 169 14.22 -7.25 -3.82
CA ARG A 169 15.58 -7.84 -4.00
C ARG A 169 16.15 -8.40 -2.70
N VAL A 170 15.81 -7.82 -1.55
CA VAL A 170 16.26 -8.24 -0.22
C VAL A 170 15.34 -9.26 0.44
N GLY A 171 14.29 -9.71 -0.25
CA GLY A 171 13.39 -10.76 0.19
C GLY A 171 12.23 -10.31 1.07
N ALA A 172 11.95 -9.01 1.15
CA ALA A 172 10.68 -8.52 1.70
C ALA A 172 9.54 -8.98 0.79
N THR A 173 8.40 -9.39 1.35
CA THR A 173 7.35 -10.09 0.61
C THR A 173 5.96 -9.61 1.04
N GLY A 174 5.05 -9.54 0.08
CA GLY A 174 3.61 -9.33 0.28
C GLY A 174 3.19 -7.87 0.31
N LEU A 175 1.90 -7.65 0.58
CA LEU A 175 1.26 -6.33 0.63
C LEU A 175 2.01 -5.34 1.54
N TRP A 176 2.54 -5.82 2.66
CA TRP A 176 3.19 -5.08 3.72
C TRP A 176 4.72 -5.23 3.74
N GLN A 177 5.29 -5.87 2.71
CA GLN A 177 6.73 -6.09 2.52
C GLN A 177 7.46 -6.60 3.77
N PHE A 178 6.91 -7.61 4.42
CA PHE A 178 7.57 -8.23 5.56
C PHE A 178 8.89 -8.91 5.18
N MET A 179 9.96 -8.56 5.89
CA MET A 179 11.17 -9.37 5.94
C MET A 179 10.87 -10.71 6.62
N TYR A 180 11.54 -11.78 6.20
CA TYR A 180 11.34 -13.13 6.77
C TYR A 180 11.41 -13.16 8.29
N SER A 181 12.45 -12.57 8.89
CA SER A 181 12.65 -12.54 10.34
C SER A 181 11.53 -11.77 11.06
N THR A 182 11.13 -10.61 10.51
CA THR A 182 10.06 -9.80 11.10
C THR A 182 8.72 -10.53 10.99
N GLY A 183 8.40 -11.12 9.84
CA GLY A 183 7.18 -11.93 9.67
C GLY A 183 7.09 -13.05 10.70
N LYS A 184 8.20 -13.77 10.94
CA LYS A 184 8.25 -14.82 11.97
C LYS A 184 8.01 -14.30 13.39
N ILE A 185 8.54 -13.13 13.75
CA ILE A 185 8.31 -12.50 15.07
C ILE A 185 6.82 -12.22 15.27
N TYR A 186 6.10 -11.81 14.21
CA TYR A 186 4.68 -11.52 14.24
C TYR A 186 3.79 -12.73 13.92
N GLY A 187 4.36 -13.94 13.88
CA GLY A 187 3.64 -15.21 13.80
C GLY A 187 3.30 -15.68 12.39
N LEU A 188 3.80 -15.00 11.34
CA LEU A 188 3.54 -15.40 9.96
C LEU A 188 4.29 -16.70 9.62
N GLU A 189 3.56 -17.67 9.07
CA GLU A 189 4.14 -18.90 8.55
C GLU A 189 4.88 -18.65 7.24
N VAL A 190 6.08 -19.20 7.13
CA VAL A 190 6.80 -19.30 5.86
C VAL A 190 7.36 -20.70 5.74
N SER A 191 6.79 -21.47 4.81
CA SER A 191 7.16 -22.86 4.53
C SER A 191 7.42 -23.06 3.03
N SER A 192 7.60 -24.31 2.59
CA SER A 192 7.73 -24.62 1.16
C SER A 192 6.45 -24.35 0.37
N TYR A 193 5.28 -24.52 0.98
CA TYR A 193 3.98 -24.39 0.34
C TYR A 193 3.26 -23.08 0.65
N VAL A 194 3.46 -22.53 1.87
CA VAL A 194 2.72 -21.36 2.36
C VAL A 194 3.68 -20.25 2.70
N ASP A 195 3.32 -19.02 2.35
CA ASP A 195 3.97 -17.79 2.78
C ASP A 195 2.91 -16.78 3.21
N GLU A 196 2.60 -16.74 4.51
CA GLU A 196 1.57 -15.85 5.06
C GLU A 196 1.92 -14.36 5.02
N ARG A 197 3.14 -14.02 4.60
CA ARG A 197 3.49 -12.64 4.28
C ARG A 197 2.72 -12.13 3.06
N SER A 198 2.29 -13.06 2.20
CA SER A 198 1.41 -12.80 1.05
C SER A 198 -0.07 -12.91 1.39
N ASP A 199 -0.45 -13.52 2.53
CA ASP A 199 -1.84 -13.61 2.97
C ASP A 199 -2.38 -12.23 3.35
N PRO A 200 -3.44 -11.72 2.70
CA PRO A 200 -3.93 -10.37 2.97
C PRO A 200 -4.40 -10.16 4.42
N MET A 201 -5.09 -11.14 5.02
CA MET A 201 -5.61 -11.03 6.39
C MET A 201 -4.48 -11.18 7.41
N ALA A 202 -3.71 -12.27 7.32
CA ALA A 202 -2.64 -12.58 8.28
C ALA A 202 -1.55 -11.50 8.28
N SER A 203 -1.12 -11.04 7.09
CA SER A 203 -0.09 -10.01 6.99
C SER A 203 -0.57 -8.64 7.45
N THR A 204 -1.86 -8.30 7.25
CA THR A 204 -2.42 -7.04 7.74
C THR A 204 -2.50 -7.01 9.27
N ASP A 205 -2.96 -8.10 9.91
CA ASP A 205 -2.96 -8.19 11.38
C ASP A 205 -1.54 -8.09 11.94
N ALA A 206 -0.57 -8.77 11.30
CA ALA A 206 0.84 -8.67 11.69
C ALA A 206 1.40 -7.24 11.52
N ALA A 207 1.05 -6.54 10.43
CA ALA A 207 1.48 -5.16 10.17
C ALA A 207 0.88 -4.19 11.20
N ALA A 208 -0.40 -4.33 11.53
CA ALA A 208 -1.04 -3.52 12.55
C ALA A 208 -0.35 -3.69 13.92
N ARG A 209 -0.09 -4.93 14.35
CA ARG A 209 0.64 -5.20 15.60
C ARG A 209 2.08 -4.65 15.57
N PHE A 210 2.76 -4.71 14.43
CA PHE A 210 4.10 -4.14 14.28
C PHE A 210 4.05 -2.60 14.38
N MET A 211 3.14 -1.94 13.66
CA MET A 211 2.97 -0.49 13.71
C MET A 211 2.59 0.00 15.12
N MET A 212 1.70 -0.71 15.83
CA MET A 212 1.38 -0.40 17.22
C MET A 212 2.61 -0.47 18.13
N LYS A 213 3.46 -1.47 17.93
CA LYS A 213 4.72 -1.58 18.69
C LYS A 213 5.68 -0.43 18.42
N LEU A 214 5.71 0.06 17.20
CA LEU A 214 6.48 1.25 16.83
C LEU A 214 5.86 2.51 17.43
N TYR A 215 4.53 2.61 17.45
CA TYR A 215 3.82 3.74 18.04
C TYR A 215 4.04 3.84 19.55
N GLU A 216 4.07 2.74 20.28
CA GLU A 216 4.46 2.71 21.70
C GLU A 216 5.85 3.34 21.95
N SER A 217 6.76 3.22 20.97
CA SER A 217 8.14 3.71 21.07
C SER A 217 8.29 5.18 20.69
N PHE A 218 7.52 5.65 19.72
CA PHE A 218 7.73 6.98 19.12
C PHE A 218 6.60 7.96 19.40
N GLY A 219 5.34 7.50 19.56
CA GLY A 219 4.16 8.32 19.84
C GLY A 219 3.73 9.25 18.70
N ASP A 220 4.27 9.05 17.50
CA ASP A 220 4.06 9.87 16.31
C ASP A 220 3.98 8.97 15.07
N TRP A 221 2.92 9.12 14.26
CA TRP A 221 2.68 8.23 13.12
C TRP A 221 3.69 8.41 11.98
N ASN A 222 4.18 9.62 11.74
CA ASN A 222 5.20 9.84 10.71
C ASN A 222 6.55 9.22 11.11
N LEU A 223 6.86 9.21 12.42
CA LEU A 223 8.00 8.46 12.95
C LEU A 223 7.78 6.94 12.88
N VAL A 224 6.54 6.47 13.07
CA VAL A 224 6.18 5.04 12.88
C VAL A 224 6.43 4.63 11.44
N LEU A 225 5.96 5.41 10.45
CA LEU A 225 6.19 5.16 9.03
C LEU A 225 7.70 5.10 8.71
N ALA A 226 8.46 6.07 9.21
CA ALA A 226 9.92 6.08 9.04
C ALA A 226 10.61 4.86 9.69
N ALA A 227 10.10 4.42 10.87
CA ALA A 227 10.63 3.26 11.58
C ALA A 227 10.21 1.92 10.94
N TYR A 228 9.03 1.87 10.32
CA TYR A 228 8.57 0.72 9.55
C TYR A 228 9.52 0.46 8.38
N ASN A 229 9.84 1.48 7.60
CA ASN A 229 10.75 1.39 6.46
C ASN A 229 12.20 1.08 6.88
N SER A 230 12.78 1.86 7.78
CA SER A 230 14.23 1.78 8.09
C SER A 230 14.60 1.00 9.35
N GLY A 231 13.60 0.60 10.12
CA GLY A 231 13.78 0.04 11.46
C GLY A 231 13.90 1.10 12.55
N PRO A 232 13.43 0.79 13.79
CA PRO A 232 13.39 1.74 14.91
C PRO A 232 14.76 2.24 15.33
N GLY A 233 15.82 1.45 15.13
CA GLY A 233 17.20 1.84 15.43
C GLY A 233 17.70 3.04 14.62
N ASN A 234 17.32 3.12 13.33
CA ASN A 234 17.71 4.24 12.47
C ASN A 234 16.98 5.52 12.85
N VAL A 235 15.68 5.45 13.17
CA VAL A 235 14.91 6.61 13.67
C VAL A 235 15.48 7.10 15.01
N SER A 236 15.72 6.22 15.97
CA SER A 236 16.34 6.57 17.25
C SER A 236 17.71 7.22 17.08
N LYS A 237 18.52 6.74 16.12
CA LYS A 237 19.81 7.34 15.77
C LYS A 237 19.66 8.73 15.16
N ALA A 238 18.66 8.93 14.28
CA ALA A 238 18.34 10.22 13.68
C ALA A 238 17.90 11.24 14.75
N ILE A 239 17.03 10.84 15.68
CA ILE A 239 16.61 11.65 16.83
C ILE A 239 17.83 12.11 17.64
N ARG A 240 18.75 11.22 18.01
CA ARG A 240 19.97 11.60 18.73
C ARG A 240 20.87 12.56 17.94
N ARG A 241 21.04 12.33 16.64
CA ARG A 241 21.87 13.18 15.76
C ARG A 241 21.29 14.56 15.50
N SER A 242 19.97 14.69 15.53
CA SER A 242 19.28 15.98 15.40
C SER A 242 19.26 16.83 16.67
N GLY A 243 19.88 16.36 17.75
CA GLY A 243 19.83 17.04 19.05
C GLY A 243 18.56 16.75 19.85
N GLY A 244 17.91 15.61 19.61
CA GLY A 244 16.72 15.17 20.35
C GLY A 244 15.38 15.62 19.75
N LYS A 245 15.39 16.10 18.51
CA LYS A 245 14.15 16.45 17.78
C LYS A 245 13.29 15.24 17.52
N ARG A 246 11.95 15.40 17.53
CA ARG A 246 11.00 14.28 17.55
C ARG A 246 9.88 14.38 16.51
N THR A 247 10.01 15.22 15.50
CA THR A 247 9.13 15.20 14.33
C THR A 247 9.87 14.63 13.13
N TYR A 248 9.15 13.96 12.21
CA TYR A 248 9.75 13.38 11.02
C TYR A 248 10.53 14.41 10.20
N TRP A 249 9.96 15.58 9.94
CA TRP A 249 10.59 16.61 9.10
C TRP A 249 11.88 17.16 9.71
N GLU A 250 11.92 17.30 11.03
CA GLU A 250 13.13 17.75 11.71
C GLU A 250 14.26 16.71 11.69
N ILE A 251 13.95 15.40 11.78
CA ILE A 251 14.96 14.35 11.77
C ILE A 251 15.28 13.83 10.36
N ARG A 252 14.48 14.19 9.35
CA ARG A 252 14.59 13.72 7.99
C ARG A 252 16.02 13.81 7.40
N PRO A 253 16.81 14.89 7.60
CA PRO A 253 18.18 14.98 7.07
C PRO A 253 19.12 13.89 7.59
N TRP A 254 18.84 13.30 8.74
CA TRP A 254 19.66 12.24 9.39
C TRP A 254 19.14 10.81 9.13
N LEU A 255 17.99 10.69 8.46
CA LEU A 255 17.44 9.38 8.06
C LEU A 255 18.19 8.82 6.83
N PRO A 256 18.15 7.49 6.60
CA PRO A 256 18.58 6.89 5.35
C PRO A 256 17.91 7.55 4.13
N ARG A 257 18.59 7.57 2.99
CA ARG A 257 18.11 8.24 1.76
C ARG A 257 16.71 7.76 1.36
N GLU A 258 16.46 6.47 1.37
CA GLU A 258 15.16 5.86 1.09
C GLU A 258 14.08 6.38 2.06
N THR A 259 14.36 6.35 3.35
CA THR A 259 13.40 6.77 4.38
C THR A 259 13.03 8.25 4.28
N ARG A 260 13.91 9.10 3.72
CA ARG A 260 13.62 10.53 3.48
C ARG A 260 12.51 10.76 2.46
N GLY A 261 12.31 9.82 1.52
CA GLY A 261 11.22 9.86 0.53
C GLY A 261 9.97 9.12 0.97
N TYR A 262 10.06 8.26 1.97
CA TYR A 262 9.00 7.31 2.32
C TYR A 262 7.73 7.99 2.87
N VAL A 263 7.85 8.88 3.86
CA VAL A 263 6.70 9.62 4.38
C VAL A 263 6.11 10.58 3.34
N PRO A 264 6.90 11.36 2.57
CA PRO A 264 6.38 12.11 1.43
C PRO A 264 5.60 11.25 0.43
N ALA A 265 6.08 10.05 0.09
CA ALA A 265 5.38 9.12 -0.80
C ALA A 265 4.06 8.62 -0.19
N PHE A 266 4.03 8.33 1.12
CA PHE A 266 2.81 7.95 1.83
C PHE A 266 1.76 9.07 1.84
N ILE A 267 2.16 10.31 2.13
CA ILE A 267 1.26 11.47 2.09
C ILE A 267 0.70 11.67 0.68
N ALA A 268 1.54 11.53 -0.34
CA ALA A 268 1.11 11.63 -1.73
C ALA A 268 0.19 10.48 -2.14
N ALA A 269 0.42 9.25 -1.67
CA ALA A 269 -0.50 8.13 -1.90
C ALA A 269 -1.85 8.38 -1.23
N ASN A 270 -1.87 8.88 0.01
CA ASN A 270 -3.09 9.30 0.69
C ASN A 270 -3.85 10.36 -0.13
N TYR A 271 -3.15 11.41 -0.57
CA TYR A 271 -3.74 12.46 -1.39
C TYR A 271 -4.36 11.91 -2.68
N ILE A 272 -3.58 11.16 -3.48
CA ILE A 272 -4.03 10.73 -4.80
C ILE A 272 -5.19 9.72 -4.71
N MET A 273 -5.22 8.88 -3.69
CA MET A 273 -6.31 7.91 -3.49
C MET A 273 -7.63 8.57 -3.05
N ASN A 274 -7.57 9.77 -2.46
CA ASN A 274 -8.76 10.54 -2.09
C ASN A 274 -9.22 11.52 -3.18
N TYR A 275 -8.33 11.95 -4.06
CA TYR A 275 -8.60 12.97 -5.08
C TYR A 275 -8.26 12.52 -6.51
N ALA A 276 -8.28 11.21 -6.77
CA ALA A 276 -7.94 10.67 -8.09
C ALA A 276 -8.90 11.16 -9.18
N GLU A 277 -10.20 11.23 -8.90
CA GLU A 277 -11.21 11.67 -9.85
C GLU A 277 -11.01 13.13 -10.28
N GLU A 278 -10.55 13.99 -9.37
CA GLU A 278 -10.23 15.39 -9.66
C GLU A 278 -8.94 15.53 -10.48
N HIS A 279 -8.18 14.46 -10.60
CA HIS A 279 -7.08 14.31 -11.53
C HIS A 279 -7.47 13.50 -12.77
N GLU A 280 -8.78 13.23 -12.97
CA GLU A 280 -9.30 12.40 -14.08
C GLU A 280 -8.68 11.00 -14.13
N ILE A 281 -8.44 10.40 -12.95
CA ILE A 281 -7.97 9.02 -12.81
C ILE A 281 -9.10 8.21 -12.21
N TYR A 282 -9.52 7.16 -12.90
CA TYR A 282 -10.63 6.29 -12.51
C TYR A 282 -10.11 4.88 -12.23
N ALA A 283 -10.80 4.17 -11.33
CA ALA A 283 -10.41 2.82 -10.95
C ALA A 283 -10.53 1.85 -12.14
N GLN A 284 -9.49 1.03 -12.33
CA GLN A 284 -9.58 -0.12 -13.23
C GLN A 284 -10.51 -1.16 -12.61
N GLU A 285 -11.39 -1.76 -13.42
CA GLU A 285 -12.24 -2.84 -12.95
C GLU A 285 -11.42 -4.06 -12.52
N VAL A 286 -11.82 -4.68 -11.42
CA VAL A 286 -11.27 -5.96 -10.93
C VAL A 286 -12.35 -7.02 -11.00
N SER A 287 -11.96 -8.26 -11.32
CA SER A 287 -12.89 -9.38 -11.53
C SER A 287 -13.61 -9.82 -10.25
N VAL A 288 -13.08 -9.48 -9.08
CA VAL A 288 -13.59 -9.95 -7.78
C VAL A 288 -13.65 -8.80 -6.76
N SER A 289 -14.80 -8.65 -6.11
CA SER A 289 -15.00 -7.73 -4.99
C SER A 289 -14.78 -8.44 -3.64
N ARG A 290 -14.27 -7.72 -2.64
CA ARG A 290 -14.13 -8.24 -1.25
C ARG A 290 -15.46 -8.71 -0.66
N TYR A 291 -16.56 -8.06 -1.01
CA TYR A 291 -17.87 -8.40 -0.48
C TYR A 291 -18.48 -9.67 -1.09
N ASP A 292 -17.92 -10.14 -2.19
CA ASP A 292 -18.40 -11.29 -2.94
C ASP A 292 -17.58 -12.56 -2.68
N VAL A 293 -16.71 -12.56 -1.67
CA VAL A 293 -15.88 -13.71 -1.30
C VAL A 293 -16.18 -14.21 0.10
N ASP A 294 -15.88 -15.49 0.33
CA ASP A 294 -15.91 -16.13 1.63
C ASP A 294 -14.85 -17.23 1.72
N THR A 295 -14.57 -17.75 2.90
CA THR A 295 -13.50 -18.72 3.13
C THR A 295 -14.03 -20.09 3.52
N ILE A 296 -13.37 -21.14 3.03
CA ILE A 296 -13.60 -22.53 3.45
C ILE A 296 -12.32 -23.15 4.01
N VAL A 297 -12.45 -24.06 4.95
CA VAL A 297 -11.34 -24.90 5.44
C VAL A 297 -11.25 -26.15 4.58
N LEU A 298 -10.11 -26.43 3.96
CA LEU A 298 -9.91 -27.68 3.25
C LEU A 298 -9.49 -28.80 4.19
N LYS A 299 -10.11 -29.99 4.06
CA LYS A 299 -9.82 -31.20 4.84
C LYS A 299 -8.87 -32.15 4.13
N ARG A 300 -8.60 -31.93 2.84
CA ARG A 300 -7.68 -32.70 2.01
C ARG A 300 -6.79 -31.79 1.20
N LEU A 301 -5.60 -32.25 0.83
CA LEU A 301 -4.73 -31.57 -0.09
C LEU A 301 -5.46 -31.33 -1.41
N MET A 302 -5.32 -30.11 -1.95
CA MET A 302 -5.94 -29.72 -3.22
C MET A 302 -5.09 -28.70 -3.96
N THR A 303 -4.99 -28.84 -5.27
CA THR A 303 -4.36 -27.85 -6.14
C THR A 303 -5.39 -26.83 -6.62
N PHE A 304 -4.93 -25.67 -7.08
CA PHE A 304 -5.81 -24.68 -7.71
C PHE A 304 -6.41 -25.19 -9.03
N ASP A 305 -5.70 -26.05 -9.78
CA ASP A 305 -6.28 -26.70 -10.97
C ASP A 305 -7.47 -27.59 -10.60
N GLN A 306 -7.34 -28.38 -9.54
CA GLN A 306 -8.44 -29.19 -9.01
C GLN A 306 -9.59 -28.31 -8.53
N LEU A 307 -9.31 -27.26 -7.75
CA LEU A 307 -10.33 -26.33 -7.27
C LEU A 307 -11.03 -25.65 -8.46
N SER A 308 -10.26 -25.12 -9.43
CA SER A 308 -10.79 -24.48 -10.64
C SER A 308 -11.77 -25.40 -11.38
N LEU A 309 -11.38 -26.65 -11.58
CA LEU A 309 -12.23 -27.65 -12.23
C LEU A 309 -13.55 -27.89 -11.45
N LEU A 310 -13.47 -27.95 -10.12
CA LEU A 310 -14.60 -28.29 -9.24
C LEU A 310 -15.59 -27.14 -9.08
N VAL A 311 -15.09 -25.93 -8.83
CA VAL A 311 -15.93 -24.76 -8.51
C VAL A 311 -16.13 -23.82 -9.70
N GLN A 312 -15.48 -24.10 -10.83
CA GLN A 312 -15.54 -23.29 -12.06
C GLN A 312 -15.12 -21.82 -11.78
N VAL A 313 -14.02 -21.66 -11.07
CA VAL A 313 -13.35 -20.38 -10.84
C VAL A 313 -12.00 -20.43 -11.56
N PRO A 314 -11.65 -19.44 -12.41
CA PRO A 314 -10.35 -19.40 -13.07
C PRO A 314 -9.18 -19.51 -12.08
N VAL A 315 -8.11 -20.21 -12.48
CA VAL A 315 -6.91 -20.36 -11.62
C VAL A 315 -6.33 -19.00 -11.25
N GLY A 316 -6.33 -18.02 -12.17
CA GLY A 316 -5.87 -16.67 -11.89
C GLY A 316 -6.64 -15.96 -10.77
N ASP A 317 -7.96 -16.16 -10.69
CA ASP A 317 -8.80 -15.62 -9.61
C ASP A 317 -8.51 -16.34 -8.28
N LEU A 318 -8.29 -17.67 -8.32
CA LEU A 318 -7.86 -18.43 -7.14
C LEU A 318 -6.50 -17.94 -6.61
N GLU A 319 -5.57 -17.63 -7.52
CA GLU A 319 -4.26 -17.07 -7.19
C GLU A 319 -4.36 -15.68 -6.58
N LEU A 320 -5.25 -14.83 -7.11
CA LEU A 320 -5.49 -13.49 -6.59
C LEU A 320 -6.09 -13.54 -5.18
N LEU A 321 -7.05 -14.43 -4.97
CA LEU A 321 -7.75 -14.59 -3.69
C LEU A 321 -6.93 -15.32 -2.63
N ASN A 322 -5.93 -16.14 -3.05
CA ASN A 322 -5.15 -17.00 -2.17
C ASN A 322 -3.64 -16.90 -2.44
N PRO A 323 -3.06 -15.71 -2.41
CA PRO A 323 -1.68 -15.47 -2.84
C PRO A 323 -0.62 -16.11 -1.93
N GLN A 324 -1.01 -16.56 -0.72
CA GLN A 324 -0.14 -17.23 0.24
C GLN A 324 0.31 -18.63 -0.21
N TYR A 325 -0.38 -19.27 -1.15
CA TYR A 325 -0.03 -20.62 -1.62
C TYR A 325 0.96 -20.56 -2.78
N LYS A 326 2.22 -20.89 -2.50
CA LYS A 326 3.36 -20.69 -3.42
C LYS A 326 3.32 -21.52 -4.71
N LEU A 327 2.79 -22.72 -4.63
CA LEU A 327 2.79 -23.71 -5.72
C LEU A 327 1.37 -23.98 -6.22
N ASN A 328 0.44 -23.08 -5.90
CA ASN A 328 -0.99 -23.29 -6.16
C ASN A 328 -1.50 -24.59 -5.50
N ILE A 329 -0.91 -24.96 -4.37
CA ILE A 329 -1.27 -26.16 -3.59
C ILE A 329 -1.66 -25.73 -2.18
N VAL A 330 -2.86 -26.10 -1.75
CA VAL A 330 -3.30 -25.99 -0.37
C VAL A 330 -2.86 -27.26 0.37
N PRO A 331 -1.85 -27.18 1.24
CA PRO A 331 -1.31 -28.36 1.91
C PRO A 331 -2.22 -28.83 3.03
N ILE A 332 -2.04 -30.11 3.45
CA ILE A 332 -2.60 -30.62 4.70
C ILE A 332 -1.43 -30.99 5.61
N ILE A 333 -1.31 -30.27 6.71
CA ILE A 333 -0.26 -30.50 7.71
C ILE A 333 -0.96 -30.79 9.04
N LYS A 334 -0.57 -31.89 9.70
CA LYS A 334 -1.14 -32.28 10.98
C LYS A 334 -1.05 -31.15 12.03
N GLY A 335 -2.19 -30.81 12.62
CA GLY A 335 -2.27 -29.75 13.62
C GLY A 335 -2.39 -28.34 13.07
N LYS A 336 -2.54 -28.18 11.73
CA LYS A 336 -2.82 -26.90 11.07
C LYS A 336 -4.09 -26.99 10.24
N SER A 337 -4.76 -25.86 10.11
CA SER A 337 -5.93 -25.69 9.22
C SER A 337 -5.58 -24.63 8.18
N TYR A 338 -5.82 -24.94 6.92
CA TYR A 338 -5.62 -24.03 5.81
C TYR A 338 -6.94 -23.69 5.15
N THR A 339 -7.15 -22.40 4.91
CA THR A 339 -8.37 -21.86 4.30
C THR A 339 -8.15 -21.49 2.86
N VAL A 340 -9.20 -21.60 2.06
CA VAL A 340 -9.25 -21.09 0.70
C VAL A 340 -10.36 -20.05 0.61
N THR A 341 -10.04 -18.89 0.08
CA THR A 341 -10.99 -17.84 -0.26
C THR A 341 -11.55 -18.11 -1.65
N LEU A 342 -12.86 -18.12 -1.77
CA LEU A 342 -13.60 -18.37 -3.01
C LEU A 342 -14.68 -17.30 -3.19
N PRO A 343 -15.19 -17.08 -4.41
CA PRO A 343 -16.44 -16.34 -4.61
C PRO A 343 -17.56 -16.96 -3.76
N ARG A 344 -18.32 -16.13 -3.04
CA ARG A 344 -19.34 -16.54 -2.07
C ARG A 344 -20.37 -17.52 -2.65
N GLU A 345 -20.77 -17.29 -3.91
CA GLU A 345 -21.70 -18.18 -4.64
C GLU A 345 -21.16 -19.60 -4.81
N LYS A 346 -19.84 -19.78 -4.82
CA LYS A 346 -19.18 -21.09 -4.99
C LYS A 346 -18.97 -21.82 -3.66
N VAL A 347 -18.93 -21.09 -2.55
CA VAL A 347 -18.77 -21.67 -1.20
C VAL A 347 -19.92 -22.62 -0.86
N GLY A 348 -21.17 -22.21 -1.11
CA GLY A 348 -22.34 -23.05 -0.87
C GLY A 348 -22.30 -24.36 -1.66
N LEU A 349 -21.90 -24.30 -2.94
CA LEU A 349 -21.71 -25.47 -3.80
C LEU A 349 -20.65 -26.43 -3.20
N PHE A 350 -19.48 -25.86 -2.82
CA PHE A 350 -18.38 -26.64 -2.27
C PHE A 350 -18.80 -27.37 -0.97
N VAL A 351 -19.37 -26.65 -0.01
CA VAL A 351 -19.77 -27.20 1.30
C VAL A 351 -20.84 -28.29 1.15
N THR A 352 -21.80 -28.09 0.26
CA THR A 352 -22.88 -29.07 0.02
C THR A 352 -22.37 -30.38 -0.59
N HIS A 353 -21.33 -30.32 -1.40
CA HIS A 353 -20.81 -31.47 -2.15
C HIS A 353 -19.38 -31.86 -1.78
N GLU A 354 -18.87 -31.42 -0.64
CA GLU A 354 -17.46 -31.52 -0.25
C GLU A 354 -16.86 -32.92 -0.47
N ASP A 355 -17.50 -33.99 0.05
CA ASP A 355 -16.98 -35.37 -0.07
C ASP A 355 -16.97 -35.87 -1.52
N SER A 356 -17.95 -35.46 -2.32
CA SER A 356 -18.03 -35.84 -3.72
C SER A 356 -16.97 -35.12 -4.56
N LEU A 357 -16.71 -33.85 -4.22
CA LEU A 357 -15.70 -33.05 -4.87
C LEU A 357 -14.29 -33.59 -4.59
N TYR A 358 -13.99 -33.98 -3.36
CA TYR A 358 -12.70 -34.63 -3.04
C TYR A 358 -12.49 -35.93 -3.82
N ARG A 359 -13.53 -36.80 -3.88
CA ARG A 359 -13.45 -38.05 -4.67
C ARG A 359 -13.23 -37.80 -6.15
N TYR A 360 -13.91 -36.80 -6.70
CA TYR A 360 -13.75 -36.43 -8.09
C TYR A 360 -12.34 -35.87 -8.36
N ALA A 361 -11.80 -35.02 -7.48
CA ALA A 361 -10.44 -34.49 -7.61
C ALA A 361 -9.37 -35.57 -7.58
N GLU A 362 -9.50 -36.57 -6.70
CA GLU A 362 -8.62 -37.73 -6.61
C GLU A 362 -8.67 -38.60 -7.89
N ALA A 363 -9.87 -38.77 -8.46
CA ALA A 363 -10.06 -39.54 -9.69
C ALA A 363 -9.56 -38.82 -10.96
N ALA A 364 -9.75 -37.48 -11.02
CA ALA A 364 -9.36 -36.67 -12.16
C ALA A 364 -7.84 -36.45 -12.25
N MET A 365 -7.13 -36.44 -11.11
CA MET A 365 -5.68 -36.23 -11.02
C MET A 365 -5.04 -37.22 -10.03
N PRO A 366 -5.00 -38.53 -10.36
CA PRO A 366 -4.42 -39.55 -9.49
C PRO A 366 -2.91 -39.31 -9.32
N GLY A 367 -2.42 -39.30 -8.09
CA GLY A 367 -0.97 -39.34 -7.81
C GLY A 367 -0.36 -38.06 -7.20
N LEU A 368 -1.16 -37.06 -6.83
CA LEU A 368 -0.67 -35.94 -6.02
C LEU A 368 -0.54 -36.37 -4.54
N THR A 369 0.48 -37.18 -4.25
CA THR A 369 0.98 -37.37 -2.87
C THR A 369 2.10 -36.36 -2.65
N LEU A 370 2.01 -35.58 -1.56
CA LEU A 370 3.15 -34.74 -1.15
C LEU A 370 4.37 -35.63 -0.93
N PRO A 371 5.56 -35.23 -1.43
CA PRO A 371 6.80 -35.91 -1.13
C PRO A 371 7.15 -35.84 0.35
#